data_02f9c74cfdfd5d67d1bc5d10fe29ae87
#
_entry.id   02f9c74cfdfd5d67d1bc5d10fe29ae87
#
_cell.length_a   1.000
_cell.length_b   1.000
_cell.length_c   1.000
_cell.angle_alpha   90.00
_cell.angle_beta   90.00
_cell.angle_gamma   90.00
#
_symmetry.space_group_name_H-M   'P 1'
#
loop_
_entity.id
_entity.type
_entity.pdbx_description
1 polymer ?
#
loop_
_entity_poly.entity_id
_entity_poly.type
_entity_poly.pdbx_seq_one_letter_code
_entity_poly.pdbx_strand_id
1 'polypeptide(L)'
;MPYISRPFTTLPAHKVTTTEIIDDIVSRHPDHPRLRVIPRAINNLGIESRHFTQPLTAPTVSGSAAIEERSNTAFADALDMATRSAKRALTAYGLAPGPAPGSYADIDAIITTHSTGWSVPNLDIHLIGPLGLRPTISRIALTTMACAGGTQALIRAVDYVTARPGSKVLVVAAEVISSVYNHADTSIEAMIYKALFGDSAAACIVSSEPLGGPAFHVAGPDDTLEYVLPDSLSRYNGRIGSDGFHFDSTKEALSAADEALPTVLDWIGPHRAVDWAAIHPGSPRIITDTARAFGLDDHDTRHSTATLAHEGNLGGVSTLRVLERTHTDPPETGTPGIVIAYGPGFTTAALRGTWHAA
;
A
#
# COMPACT_ATOMS: atom_id res chain seq x y z
N MET A 1 12.80 -20.39 6.12
CA MET A 1 11.93 -20.00 4.97
C MET A 1 11.08 -18.81 5.42
N PRO A 2 10.84 -17.78 4.60
CA PRO A 2 10.10 -16.57 5.02
C PRO A 2 8.59 -16.80 5.20
N TYR A 3 8.05 -16.34 6.33
CA TYR A 3 6.62 -16.32 6.65
C TYR A 3 6.18 -14.87 6.87
N ILE A 4 5.22 -14.42 6.09
CA ILE A 4 4.60 -13.10 6.22
C ILE A 4 3.38 -13.28 7.11
N SER A 5 3.43 -12.72 8.31
CA SER A 5 2.35 -12.78 9.29
C SER A 5 1.16 -11.91 8.86
N ARG A 6 0.03 -12.04 9.56
CA ARG A 6 -1.12 -11.14 9.37
C ARG A 6 -0.70 -9.69 9.49
N PRO A 7 -0.98 -8.85 8.48
CA PRO A 7 -0.85 -7.40 8.63
C PRO A 7 -1.93 -6.81 9.54
N PHE A 8 -1.62 -5.67 10.13
CA PHE A 8 -2.53 -4.87 10.96
C PHE A 8 -2.63 -3.48 10.38
N THR A 9 -3.78 -3.14 9.81
CA THR A 9 -4.03 -1.84 9.18
C THR A 9 -4.72 -0.88 10.14
N THR A 10 -4.27 0.36 10.15
CA THR A 10 -4.93 1.50 10.77
C THR A 10 -5.54 2.36 9.67
N LEU A 11 -6.86 2.47 9.67
CA LEU A 11 -7.60 3.43 8.86
C LEU A 11 -7.91 4.65 9.73
N PRO A 12 -7.78 5.88 9.22
CA PRO A 12 -8.13 7.09 9.96
C PRO A 12 -9.64 7.25 10.15
N ALA A 13 -10.02 8.20 11.01
CA ALA A 13 -11.40 8.32 11.49
C ALA A 13 -12.38 8.93 10.49
N HIS A 14 -11.90 9.81 9.60
CA HIS A 14 -12.78 10.53 8.66
C HIS A 14 -13.13 9.65 7.47
N LYS A 15 -14.25 8.93 7.54
CA LYS A 15 -14.79 8.22 6.39
C LYS A 15 -15.45 9.23 5.46
N VAL A 16 -15.02 9.23 4.19
CA VAL A 16 -15.49 10.12 3.13
C VAL A 16 -16.08 9.28 2.01
N THR A 17 -17.33 9.52 1.67
CA THR A 17 -18.05 8.83 0.61
C THR A 17 -17.71 9.42 -0.76
N THR A 18 -17.92 8.62 -1.83
CA THR A 18 -17.78 9.12 -3.20
C THR A 18 -18.75 10.25 -3.50
N THR A 19 -19.96 10.22 -2.92
CA THR A 19 -20.94 11.31 -3.06
C THR A 19 -20.40 12.60 -2.47
N GLU A 20 -19.84 12.58 -1.25
CA GLU A 20 -19.26 13.79 -0.63
C GLU A 20 -18.10 14.37 -1.45
N ILE A 21 -17.26 13.53 -2.06
CA ILE A 21 -16.20 14.00 -2.97
C ILE A 21 -16.79 14.66 -4.23
N ILE A 22 -17.81 14.06 -4.84
CA ILE A 22 -18.47 14.63 -6.01
C ILE A 22 -19.12 15.95 -5.66
N ASP A 23 -19.84 16.04 -4.55
CA ASP A 23 -20.52 17.24 -4.10
C ASP A 23 -19.52 18.37 -3.80
N ASP A 24 -18.39 18.03 -3.17
CA ASP A 24 -17.31 19.00 -2.91
C ASP A 24 -16.71 19.53 -4.23
N ILE A 25 -16.41 18.65 -5.20
CA ILE A 25 -15.89 19.03 -6.52
C ILE A 25 -16.90 19.94 -7.25
N VAL A 26 -18.16 19.53 -7.30
CA VAL A 26 -19.23 20.27 -8.01
C VAL A 26 -19.46 21.65 -7.39
N SER A 27 -19.50 21.73 -6.06
CA SER A 27 -19.73 23.00 -5.36
C SER A 27 -18.59 23.99 -5.54
N ARG A 28 -17.35 23.51 -5.62
CA ARG A 28 -16.16 24.37 -5.74
C ARG A 28 -15.82 24.74 -7.18
N HIS A 29 -16.23 23.93 -8.15
CA HIS A 29 -15.92 24.11 -9.56
C HIS A 29 -17.18 24.15 -10.44
N PRO A 30 -18.18 24.99 -10.15
CA PRO A 30 -19.47 24.98 -10.88
C PRO A 30 -19.32 25.27 -12.37
N ASP A 31 -18.29 26.03 -12.76
CA ASP A 31 -18.03 26.42 -14.15
C ASP A 31 -17.02 25.50 -14.86
N HIS A 32 -16.66 24.36 -14.26
CA HIS A 32 -15.70 23.44 -14.88
C HIS A 32 -16.24 22.88 -16.21
N PRO A 33 -15.51 22.97 -17.34
CA PRO A 33 -16.02 22.65 -18.67
C PRO A 33 -16.43 21.17 -18.83
N ARG A 34 -15.93 20.28 -17.98
CA ARG A 34 -16.23 18.85 -17.97
C ARG A 34 -17.03 18.42 -16.74
N LEU A 35 -17.69 19.31 -16.04
CA LEU A 35 -18.41 19.03 -14.80
C LEU A 35 -19.44 17.89 -14.94
N ARG A 36 -20.05 17.71 -16.12
CA ARG A 36 -21.00 16.61 -16.38
C ARG A 36 -20.32 15.23 -16.52
N VAL A 37 -19.04 15.19 -16.87
CA VAL A 37 -18.30 13.93 -17.13
C VAL A 37 -17.60 13.44 -15.84
N ILE A 38 -17.15 14.36 -14.98
CA ILE A 38 -16.40 14.06 -13.77
C ILE A 38 -17.14 13.10 -12.84
N PRO A 39 -18.42 13.32 -12.44
CA PRO A 39 -19.14 12.39 -11.56
C PRO A 39 -19.25 10.99 -12.15
N ARG A 40 -19.45 10.89 -13.47
CA ARG A 40 -19.53 9.59 -14.15
C ARG A 40 -18.19 8.86 -14.11
N ALA A 41 -17.09 9.57 -14.38
CA ALA A 41 -15.75 8.98 -14.32
C ALA A 41 -15.40 8.51 -12.90
N ILE A 42 -15.74 9.31 -11.89
CA ILE A 42 -15.54 8.96 -10.48
C ILE A 42 -16.39 7.73 -10.09
N ASN A 43 -17.67 7.70 -10.44
CA ASN A 43 -18.54 6.55 -10.13
C ASN A 43 -18.05 5.24 -10.80
N ASN A 44 -17.44 5.34 -11.98
CA ASN A 44 -16.88 4.16 -12.68
C ASN A 44 -15.65 3.55 -11.96
N LEU A 45 -15.07 4.22 -10.96
CA LEU A 45 -14.04 3.62 -10.11
C LEU A 45 -14.60 2.53 -9.19
N GLY A 46 -15.92 2.48 -8.98
CA GLY A 46 -16.55 1.50 -8.10
C GLY A 46 -16.20 1.68 -6.61
N ILE A 47 -15.74 2.86 -6.21
CA ILE A 47 -15.36 3.16 -4.83
C ILE A 47 -16.55 3.80 -4.12
N GLU A 48 -16.97 3.19 -3.01
CA GLU A 48 -18.06 3.70 -2.18
C GLU A 48 -17.57 4.75 -1.20
N SER A 49 -16.43 4.49 -0.57
CA SER A 49 -15.84 5.34 0.46
C SER A 49 -14.33 5.17 0.56
N ARG A 50 -13.68 6.10 1.24
CA ARG A 50 -12.27 6.06 1.67
C ARG A 50 -12.14 6.71 3.03
N HIS A 51 -10.94 6.67 3.59
CA HIS A 51 -10.65 7.28 4.87
C HIS A 51 -9.58 8.36 4.70
N PHE A 52 -9.77 9.51 5.32
CA PHE A 52 -8.79 10.59 5.37
C PHE A 52 -8.38 10.87 6.83
N THR A 53 -7.12 11.26 7.02
CA THR A 53 -6.62 11.64 8.35
C THR A 53 -7.24 12.95 8.83
N GLN A 54 -7.51 13.86 7.90
CA GLN A 54 -8.13 15.14 8.15
C GLN A 54 -9.49 15.26 7.44
N PRO A 55 -10.42 16.09 7.92
CA PRO A 55 -11.69 16.31 7.24
C PRO A 55 -11.49 16.80 5.80
N LEU A 56 -12.41 16.48 4.90
CA LEU A 56 -12.40 16.91 3.51
C LEU A 56 -12.26 18.43 3.35
N THR A 57 -12.79 19.20 4.31
CA THR A 57 -12.73 20.66 4.33
C THR A 57 -11.47 21.23 4.95
N ALA A 58 -10.58 20.40 5.51
CA ALA A 58 -9.34 20.88 6.12
C ALA A 58 -8.43 21.55 5.08
N PRO A 59 -7.74 22.66 5.42
CA PRO A 59 -6.82 23.33 4.50
C PRO A 59 -5.72 22.41 3.95
N THR A 60 -5.26 21.45 4.76
CA THR A 60 -4.23 20.47 4.38
C THR A 60 -4.73 19.42 3.38
N VAL A 61 -6.04 19.19 3.29
CA VAL A 61 -6.66 18.31 2.29
C VAL A 61 -7.11 19.15 1.08
N SER A 62 -7.85 20.24 1.30
CA SER A 62 -8.38 21.09 0.21
C SER A 62 -7.31 21.78 -0.65
N GLY A 63 -6.06 21.83 -0.18
CA GLY A 63 -4.94 22.45 -0.89
C GLY A 63 -4.80 23.96 -0.64
N SER A 64 -5.55 24.53 0.31
CA SER A 64 -5.41 25.96 0.69
C SER A 64 -4.26 26.19 1.69
N ALA A 65 -3.79 25.17 2.38
CA ALA A 65 -2.59 25.24 3.22
C ALA A 65 -1.31 25.25 2.38
N ALA A 66 -0.25 25.84 2.90
CA ALA A 66 1.09 25.79 2.29
C ALA A 66 1.61 24.37 2.17
N ILE A 67 2.51 24.11 1.20
CA ILE A 67 3.13 22.80 0.98
C ILE A 67 3.80 22.29 2.26
N GLU A 68 4.50 23.18 2.98
CA GLU A 68 5.15 22.83 4.26
C GLU A 68 4.14 22.29 5.27
N GLU A 69 3.04 22.99 5.49
CA GLU A 69 1.99 22.58 6.44
C GLU A 69 1.34 21.24 6.01
N ARG A 70 1.05 21.09 4.73
CA ARG A 70 0.49 19.84 4.17
C ARG A 70 1.43 18.67 4.34
N SER A 71 2.72 18.85 4.03
CA SER A 71 3.74 17.81 4.17
C SER A 71 3.96 17.44 5.64
N ASN A 72 4.07 18.41 6.53
CA ASN A 72 4.28 18.17 7.96
C ASN A 72 3.09 17.46 8.59
N THR A 73 1.86 17.88 8.26
CA THR A 73 0.62 17.21 8.72
C THR A 73 0.57 15.78 8.20
N ALA A 74 0.82 15.57 6.91
CA ALA A 74 0.81 14.23 6.32
C ALA A 74 1.84 13.31 6.99
N PHE A 75 3.05 13.80 7.28
CA PHE A 75 4.07 13.01 7.96
C PHE A 75 3.68 12.68 9.41
N ALA A 76 3.15 13.64 10.16
CA ALA A 76 2.71 13.44 11.54
C ALA A 76 1.57 12.40 11.61
N ASP A 77 0.59 12.50 10.72
CA ASP A 77 -0.53 11.57 10.63
C ASP A 77 -0.07 10.16 10.20
N ALA A 78 0.87 10.07 9.23
CA ALA A 78 1.47 8.80 8.82
C ALA A 78 2.22 8.13 9.97
N LEU A 79 3.00 8.90 10.76
CA LEU A 79 3.73 8.40 11.92
C LEU A 79 2.80 7.88 13.02
N ASP A 80 1.69 8.57 13.30
CA ASP A 80 0.70 8.10 14.28
C ASP A 80 0.08 6.76 13.83
N MET A 81 -0.43 6.69 12.59
CA MET A 81 -1.03 5.46 12.06
C MET A 81 -0.01 4.31 11.99
N ALA A 82 1.22 4.57 11.54
CA ALA A 82 2.31 3.60 11.49
C ALA A 82 2.64 3.06 12.88
N THR A 83 2.74 3.94 13.88
CA THR A 83 2.98 3.55 15.28
C THR A 83 1.88 2.63 15.82
N ARG A 84 0.62 2.97 15.56
CA ARG A 84 -0.52 2.14 15.99
C ARG A 84 -0.54 0.77 15.32
N SER A 85 -0.32 0.72 14.01
CA SER A 85 -0.26 -0.53 13.24
C SER A 85 0.88 -1.42 13.72
N ALA A 86 2.08 -0.86 13.88
CA ALA A 86 3.25 -1.59 14.34
C ALA A 86 3.08 -2.12 15.78
N LYS A 87 2.55 -1.33 16.71
CA LYS A 87 2.24 -1.79 18.08
C LYS A 87 1.27 -2.96 18.08
N ARG A 88 0.23 -2.92 17.24
CA ARG A 88 -0.71 -4.05 17.10
C ARG A 88 -0.01 -5.31 16.59
N ALA A 89 0.83 -5.20 15.57
CA ALA A 89 1.59 -6.32 15.05
C ALA A 89 2.53 -6.93 16.10
N LEU A 90 3.33 -6.10 16.79
CA LEU A 90 4.23 -6.54 17.84
C LEU A 90 3.49 -7.23 19.01
N THR A 91 2.37 -6.65 19.44
CA THR A 91 1.57 -7.21 20.54
C THR A 91 0.92 -8.53 20.16
N ALA A 92 0.38 -8.64 18.94
CA ALA A 92 -0.31 -9.84 18.48
C ALA A 92 0.60 -11.09 18.45
N TYR A 93 1.90 -10.90 18.27
CA TYR A 93 2.89 -11.98 18.22
C TYR A 93 3.80 -12.05 19.45
N GLY A 94 3.49 -11.31 20.52
CA GLY A 94 4.26 -11.34 21.75
C GLY A 94 5.70 -10.77 21.62
N LEU A 95 5.93 -9.90 20.63
CA LEU A 95 7.24 -9.33 20.32
C LEU A 95 7.44 -7.91 20.86
N ALA A 96 6.43 -7.34 21.54
CA ALA A 96 6.52 -6.03 22.17
C ALA A 96 7.55 -6.02 23.31
N PRO A 97 8.13 -4.84 23.65
CA PRO A 97 9.05 -4.75 24.78
C PRO A 97 8.41 -5.24 26.06
N GLY A 98 9.18 -5.97 26.87
CA GLY A 98 8.73 -6.40 28.19
C GLY A 98 8.60 -5.21 29.18
N PRO A 99 8.00 -5.43 30.38
CA PRO A 99 7.80 -4.38 31.38
C PRO A 99 9.08 -3.95 32.10
N ALA A 100 10.18 -4.71 31.98
CA ALA A 100 11.44 -4.39 32.67
C ALA A 100 12.13 -3.19 32.01
N PRO A 101 12.72 -2.28 32.82
CA PRO A 101 13.54 -1.18 32.27
C PRO A 101 14.64 -1.70 31.35
N GLY A 102 14.77 -1.09 30.16
CA GLY A 102 15.76 -1.48 29.14
C GLY A 102 15.39 -2.71 28.31
N SER A 103 14.20 -3.28 28.46
CA SER A 103 13.71 -4.31 27.53
C SER A 103 13.36 -3.69 26.17
N TYR A 104 13.69 -4.42 25.11
CA TYR A 104 13.40 -4.02 23.73
C TYR A 104 12.43 -5.01 23.07
N ALA A 105 11.76 -4.55 22.02
CA ALA A 105 10.99 -5.43 21.14
C ALA A 105 11.92 -6.48 20.50
N ASP A 106 11.41 -7.72 20.39
CA ASP A 106 12.15 -8.85 19.80
C ASP A 106 12.08 -8.81 18.27
N ILE A 107 12.75 -7.79 17.71
CA ILE A 107 12.82 -7.49 16.28
C ILE A 107 14.27 -7.21 15.89
N ASP A 108 14.72 -7.77 14.77
CA ASP A 108 16.09 -7.67 14.25
C ASP A 108 16.25 -6.55 13.23
N ALA A 109 15.21 -6.28 12.45
CA ALA A 109 15.20 -5.20 11.47
C ALA A 109 13.83 -4.53 11.38
N ILE A 110 13.85 -3.25 10.99
CA ILE A 110 12.66 -2.51 10.57
C ILE A 110 12.82 -2.09 9.11
N ILE A 111 11.78 -2.34 8.30
CA ILE A 111 11.68 -1.89 6.92
C ILE A 111 10.47 -0.98 6.83
N THR A 112 10.67 0.26 6.41
CA THR A 112 9.58 1.22 6.27
C THR A 112 9.41 1.66 4.82
N THR A 113 8.17 1.96 4.43
CA THR A 113 7.87 2.61 3.15
C THR A 113 6.81 3.68 3.33
N HIS A 114 7.04 4.85 2.72
CA HIS A 114 6.07 5.92 2.58
C HIS A 114 6.44 6.82 1.39
N SER A 115 5.46 7.46 0.80
CA SER A 115 5.65 8.39 -0.33
C SER A 115 5.10 9.77 -0.03
N THR A 116 4.28 9.91 0.99
CA THR A 116 3.60 11.13 1.38
C THR A 116 4.19 11.70 2.67
N GLY A 117 4.38 13.02 2.71
CA GLY A 117 5.03 13.69 3.83
C GLY A 117 6.56 13.53 3.81
N TRP A 118 7.28 14.63 3.60
CA TRP A 118 8.73 14.63 3.60
C TRP A 118 9.28 14.84 5.01
N SER A 119 10.27 14.05 5.42
CA SER A 119 10.98 14.23 6.70
C SER A 119 12.42 13.73 6.65
N VAL A 120 13.28 14.47 7.30
CA VAL A 120 14.64 14.04 7.70
C VAL A 120 14.77 14.32 9.19
N PRO A 121 14.96 13.26 10.02
CA PRO A 121 15.13 11.84 9.68
C PRO A 121 13.86 11.19 9.15
N ASN A 122 14.01 10.00 8.51
CA ASN A 122 12.93 9.25 7.91
C ASN A 122 12.06 8.51 8.95
N LEU A 123 10.89 8.01 8.54
CA LEU A 123 9.87 7.34 9.35
C LEU A 123 10.44 6.24 10.27
N ASP A 124 11.38 5.43 9.79
CA ASP A 124 11.99 4.35 10.56
C ASP A 124 12.68 4.84 11.84
N ILE A 125 13.35 5.99 11.78
CA ILE A 125 14.00 6.60 12.95
C ILE A 125 12.97 7.05 13.99
N HIS A 126 11.89 7.67 13.53
CA HIS A 126 10.83 8.15 14.43
C HIS A 126 10.09 6.99 15.13
N LEU A 127 10.08 5.79 14.56
CA LEU A 127 9.44 4.61 15.15
C LEU A 127 10.28 3.91 16.21
N ILE A 128 11.61 4.11 16.30
CA ILE A 128 12.49 3.40 17.22
C ILE A 128 12.01 3.56 18.67
N GLY A 129 11.89 4.79 19.14
CA GLY A 129 11.51 5.08 20.53
C GLY A 129 10.09 4.62 20.86
N PRO A 130 9.05 5.04 20.10
CA PRO A 130 7.65 4.69 20.37
C PRO A 130 7.35 3.18 20.36
N LEU A 131 8.15 2.39 19.61
CA LEU A 131 8.00 0.93 19.53
C LEU A 131 8.94 0.17 20.47
N GLY A 132 9.83 0.85 21.19
CA GLY A 132 10.85 0.22 22.03
C GLY A 132 11.79 -0.68 21.22
N LEU A 133 12.18 -0.26 20.02
CA LEU A 133 13.17 -0.97 19.22
C LEU A 133 14.59 -0.69 19.73
N ARG A 134 15.50 -1.66 19.56
CA ARG A 134 16.91 -1.47 19.93
C ARG A 134 17.54 -0.31 19.15
N PRO A 135 18.36 0.56 19.76
CA PRO A 135 19.07 1.62 19.02
C PRO A 135 19.99 1.09 17.91
N THR A 136 20.39 -0.16 18.00
CA THR A 136 21.27 -0.87 17.03
C THR A 136 20.50 -1.71 16.02
N ILE A 137 19.17 -1.54 15.93
CA ILE A 137 18.32 -2.29 14.98
C ILE A 137 18.75 -2.02 13.53
N SER A 138 18.76 -3.06 12.69
CA SER A 138 18.94 -2.88 11.24
C SER A 138 17.76 -2.11 10.65
N ARG A 139 18.03 -1.17 9.74
CA ARG A 139 17.00 -0.30 9.16
C ARG A 139 17.11 -0.26 7.65
N ILE A 140 15.97 -0.40 6.96
CA ILE A 140 15.84 -0.23 5.51
C ILE A 140 14.67 0.71 5.28
N ALA A 141 14.96 1.91 4.78
CA ALA A 141 13.95 2.90 4.46
C ALA A 141 13.74 2.98 2.94
N LEU A 142 12.54 2.61 2.49
CA LEU A 142 12.12 2.70 1.10
C LEU A 142 11.22 3.93 0.96
N THR A 143 11.74 4.97 0.31
CA THR A 143 10.98 6.21 0.11
C THR A 143 10.55 6.34 -1.34
N THR A 144 9.39 6.97 -1.58
CA THR A 144 8.88 7.27 -2.92
C THR A 144 8.63 6.06 -3.82
N MET A 145 8.41 4.87 -3.24
CA MET A 145 8.04 3.65 -3.98
C MET A 145 6.56 3.63 -4.37
N ALA A 146 5.76 4.53 -3.80
CA ALA A 146 4.32 4.67 -4.02
C ALA A 146 3.59 3.31 -3.93
N CYS A 147 2.70 3.01 -4.89
CA CYS A 147 1.81 1.85 -4.81
C CYS A 147 2.53 0.49 -4.72
N ALA A 148 3.74 0.35 -5.25
CA ALA A 148 4.53 -0.87 -5.14
C ALA A 148 5.28 -1.00 -3.79
N GLY A 149 5.34 0.07 -2.98
CA GLY A 149 6.19 0.17 -1.80
C GLY A 149 5.99 -0.93 -0.77
N GLY A 150 4.74 -1.28 -0.44
CA GLY A 150 4.47 -2.35 0.53
C GLY A 150 4.95 -3.72 0.06
N THR A 151 4.70 -4.05 -1.21
CA THR A 151 5.18 -5.32 -1.78
C THR A 151 6.70 -5.36 -1.88
N GLN A 152 7.35 -4.25 -2.27
CA GLN A 152 8.82 -4.14 -2.27
C GLN A 152 9.40 -4.25 -0.86
N ALA A 153 8.73 -3.69 0.16
CA ALA A 153 9.16 -3.85 1.55
C ALA A 153 9.06 -5.31 2.02
N LEU A 154 8.04 -6.05 1.59
CA LEU A 154 7.93 -7.49 1.84
C LEU A 154 9.06 -8.27 1.14
N ILE A 155 9.41 -7.94 -0.10
CA ILE A 155 10.54 -8.54 -0.83
C ILE A 155 11.86 -8.33 -0.05
N ARG A 156 12.14 -7.09 0.38
CA ARG A 156 13.34 -6.81 1.20
C ARG A 156 13.33 -7.58 2.53
N ALA A 157 12.16 -7.78 3.12
CA ALA A 157 12.05 -8.57 4.34
C ALA A 157 12.31 -10.06 4.09
N VAL A 158 11.82 -10.61 2.97
CA VAL A 158 12.14 -11.98 2.51
C VAL A 158 13.63 -12.15 2.31
N ASP A 159 14.29 -11.22 1.61
CA ASP A 159 15.75 -11.22 1.43
C ASP A 159 16.49 -11.21 2.78
N TYR A 160 16.05 -10.34 3.70
CA TYR A 160 16.69 -10.18 5.01
C TYR A 160 16.63 -11.46 5.84
N VAL A 161 15.43 -12.06 6.00
CA VAL A 161 15.27 -13.28 6.82
C VAL A 161 15.89 -14.51 6.17
N THR A 162 15.97 -14.55 4.84
CA THR A 162 16.67 -15.62 4.12
C THR A 162 18.17 -15.57 4.37
N ALA A 163 18.75 -14.36 4.35
CA ALA A 163 20.18 -14.16 4.63
C ALA A 163 20.53 -14.31 6.13
N ARG A 164 19.53 -14.21 7.02
CA ARG A 164 19.69 -14.26 8.49
C ARG A 164 18.63 -15.16 9.12
N PRO A 165 18.82 -16.48 9.08
CA PRO A 165 17.88 -17.43 9.70
C PRO A 165 17.68 -17.13 11.19
N GLY A 166 16.46 -17.27 11.69
CA GLY A 166 16.06 -16.93 13.05
C GLY A 166 15.65 -15.47 13.26
N SER A 167 15.85 -14.61 12.24
CA SER A 167 15.51 -13.18 12.37
C SER A 167 14.01 -12.89 12.17
N LYS A 168 13.59 -11.77 12.75
CA LYS A 168 12.25 -11.19 12.65
C LYS A 168 12.36 -9.75 12.14
N VAL A 169 11.60 -9.42 11.10
CA VAL A 169 11.60 -8.12 10.44
C VAL A 169 10.24 -7.48 10.61
N LEU A 170 10.19 -6.29 11.18
CA LEU A 170 8.98 -5.45 11.20
C LEU A 170 8.90 -4.67 9.89
N VAL A 171 7.87 -4.93 9.10
CA VAL A 171 7.55 -4.17 7.89
C VAL A 171 6.44 -3.18 8.22
N VAL A 172 6.64 -1.91 7.86
CA VAL A 172 5.67 -0.82 8.09
C VAL A 172 5.49 -0.01 6.81
N ALA A 173 4.27 0.10 6.34
CA ALA A 173 3.88 0.99 5.25
C ALA A 173 2.91 2.04 5.76
N ALA A 174 3.06 3.31 5.35
CA ALA A 174 2.17 4.40 5.74
C ALA A 174 2.01 5.41 4.61
N GLU A 175 0.76 5.77 4.29
CA GLU A 175 0.44 6.73 3.23
C GLU A 175 -0.68 7.67 3.68
N VAL A 176 -0.48 8.97 3.48
CA VAL A 176 -1.48 10.03 3.67
C VAL A 176 -1.70 10.70 2.31
N ILE A 177 -2.40 10.00 1.41
CA ILE A 177 -2.54 10.41 0.01
C ILE A 177 -3.59 11.53 -0.12
N SER A 178 -4.45 11.73 0.88
CA SER A 178 -5.32 12.91 0.92
C SER A 178 -4.54 14.24 0.85
N SER A 179 -3.24 14.23 1.18
CA SER A 179 -2.35 15.38 1.03
C SER A 179 -2.17 15.84 -0.42
N VAL A 180 -2.49 15.00 -1.41
CA VAL A 180 -2.49 15.37 -2.84
C VAL A 180 -3.84 15.92 -3.32
N TYR A 181 -4.89 15.86 -2.49
CA TYR A 181 -6.17 16.47 -2.79
C TYR A 181 -6.02 17.99 -2.84
N ASN A 182 -6.21 18.59 -4.02
CA ASN A 182 -5.95 20.01 -4.24
C ASN A 182 -6.98 20.62 -5.21
N HIS A 183 -7.73 21.62 -4.76
CA HIS A 183 -8.73 22.31 -5.60
C HIS A 183 -8.10 23.23 -6.66
N ALA A 184 -6.85 23.64 -6.50
CA ALA A 184 -6.15 24.41 -7.53
C ALA A 184 -5.86 23.59 -8.78
N ASP A 185 -5.72 22.25 -8.64
CA ASP A 185 -5.58 21.35 -9.79
C ASP A 185 -6.96 20.92 -10.31
N THR A 186 -7.32 21.45 -11.47
CA THR A 186 -8.60 21.19 -12.14
C THR A 186 -8.48 20.26 -13.34
N SER A 187 -7.35 19.55 -13.51
CA SER A 187 -7.20 18.51 -14.51
C SER A 187 -8.21 17.38 -14.28
N ILE A 188 -8.58 16.64 -15.33
CA ILE A 188 -9.48 15.48 -15.19
C ILE A 188 -8.84 14.40 -14.33
N GLU A 189 -7.55 14.20 -14.49
CA GLU A 189 -6.75 13.25 -13.73
C GLU A 189 -6.79 13.60 -12.23
N ALA A 190 -6.56 14.87 -11.86
CA ALA A 190 -6.64 15.32 -10.47
C ALA A 190 -8.05 15.13 -9.90
N MET A 191 -9.11 15.40 -10.66
CA MET A 191 -10.49 15.18 -10.22
C MET A 191 -10.78 13.71 -9.95
N ILE A 192 -10.25 12.79 -10.78
CA ILE A 192 -10.35 11.34 -10.56
C ILE A 192 -9.53 10.93 -9.31
N TYR A 193 -8.31 11.43 -9.17
CA TYR A 193 -7.44 11.09 -8.04
C TYR A 193 -7.97 11.56 -6.69
N LYS A 194 -8.69 12.70 -6.64
CA LYS A 194 -9.42 13.14 -5.44
C LYS A 194 -10.37 12.06 -4.89
N ALA A 195 -10.96 11.26 -5.79
CA ALA A 195 -11.91 10.23 -5.44
C ALA A 195 -11.30 8.82 -5.38
N LEU A 196 -10.07 8.63 -5.87
CA LEU A 196 -9.43 7.31 -5.94
C LEU A 196 -8.74 6.94 -4.63
N PHE A 197 -8.00 7.85 -4.03
CA PHE A 197 -7.07 7.56 -2.95
C PHE A 197 -7.68 7.65 -1.56
N GLY A 198 -7.13 6.85 -0.64
CA GLY A 198 -7.39 6.90 0.80
C GLY A 198 -6.11 6.83 1.63
N ASP A 199 -6.19 7.25 2.89
CA ASP A 199 -5.09 7.26 3.83
C ASP A 199 -5.09 6.00 4.69
N SER A 200 -3.90 5.50 5.02
CA SER A 200 -3.76 4.34 5.91
C SER A 200 -2.31 4.09 6.32
N ALA A 201 -2.13 3.22 7.29
CA ALA A 201 -0.87 2.54 7.56
C ALA A 201 -1.12 1.06 7.87
N ALA A 202 -0.17 0.21 7.55
CA ALA A 202 -0.19 -1.20 7.93
C ALA A 202 1.19 -1.67 8.37
N ALA A 203 1.21 -2.68 9.25
CA ALA A 203 2.44 -3.34 9.67
C ALA A 203 2.23 -4.85 9.80
N CYS A 204 3.27 -5.61 9.47
CA CYS A 204 3.34 -7.06 9.70
C CYS A 204 4.76 -7.47 10.11
N ILE A 205 4.89 -8.71 10.56
CA ILE A 205 6.18 -9.32 10.85
C ILE A 205 6.50 -10.33 9.74
N VAL A 206 7.71 -10.26 9.21
CA VAL A 206 8.27 -11.31 8.35
C VAL A 206 9.35 -12.03 9.15
N SER A 207 9.24 -13.35 9.24
CA SER A 207 10.13 -14.18 10.05
C SER A 207 10.59 -15.42 9.29
N SER A 208 11.73 -15.98 9.67
CA SER A 208 12.24 -17.23 9.08
C SER A 208 11.51 -18.49 9.57
N GLU A 209 10.67 -18.36 10.61
CA GLU A 209 9.86 -19.43 11.20
C GLU A 209 8.43 -18.90 11.48
N PRO A 210 7.39 -19.78 11.50
CA PRO A 210 6.04 -19.36 11.86
C PRO A 210 5.99 -18.74 13.26
N LEU A 211 5.23 -17.66 13.42
CA LEU A 211 5.04 -16.96 14.71
C LEU A 211 3.81 -17.46 15.49
N GLY A 212 3.21 -18.59 15.07
CA GLY A 212 1.92 -19.04 15.55
C GLY A 212 0.77 -18.25 14.90
N GLY A 213 -0.08 -18.94 14.18
CA GLY A 213 -1.16 -18.36 13.38
C GLY A 213 -0.90 -18.43 11.86
N PRO A 214 -1.95 -18.18 11.06
CA PRO A 214 -1.85 -18.25 9.61
C PRO A 214 -0.83 -17.23 9.06
N ALA A 215 -0.15 -17.61 7.97
CA ALA A 215 0.84 -16.78 7.31
C ALA A 215 0.88 -17.06 5.80
N PHE A 216 1.36 -16.10 5.03
CA PHE A 216 1.74 -16.32 3.66
C PHE A 216 3.22 -16.73 3.61
N HIS A 217 3.48 -17.98 3.19
CA HIS A 217 4.79 -18.57 3.15
C HIS A 217 5.43 -18.40 1.77
N VAL A 218 6.56 -17.74 1.70
CA VAL A 218 7.39 -17.55 0.50
C VAL A 218 8.60 -18.47 0.61
N ALA A 219 8.91 -19.24 -0.42
CA ALA A 219 10.01 -20.23 -0.32
C ALA A 219 11.38 -19.54 -0.24
N GLY A 220 11.54 -18.41 -0.90
CA GLY A 220 12.78 -17.64 -0.87
C GLY A 220 12.83 -16.51 -1.91
N PRO A 221 14.00 -15.91 -2.13
CA PRO A 221 14.17 -14.81 -3.09
C PRO A 221 13.76 -15.14 -4.53
N ASP A 222 13.90 -16.40 -4.97
CA ASP A 222 13.48 -16.83 -6.31
C ASP A 222 11.96 -16.77 -6.52
N ASP A 223 11.19 -16.69 -5.43
CA ASP A 223 9.76 -16.49 -5.44
C ASP A 223 9.35 -15.02 -5.27
N THR A 224 10.26 -14.09 -5.57
CA THR A 224 10.03 -12.65 -5.64
C THR A 224 10.38 -12.11 -7.02
N LEU A 225 9.68 -11.05 -7.44
CA LEU A 225 9.92 -10.35 -8.71
C LEU A 225 9.87 -8.84 -8.49
N GLU A 226 10.88 -8.15 -9.00
CA GLU A 226 10.83 -6.70 -9.24
C GLU A 226 11.12 -6.46 -10.73
N TYR A 227 10.22 -5.77 -11.39
CA TYR A 227 10.34 -5.49 -12.82
C TYR A 227 10.01 -4.02 -13.10
N VAL A 228 10.82 -3.38 -13.92
CA VAL A 228 10.56 -2.03 -14.43
C VAL A 228 10.27 -2.16 -15.91
N LEU A 229 9.06 -1.75 -16.31
CA LEU A 229 8.67 -1.76 -17.73
C LEU A 229 9.55 -0.76 -18.51
N PRO A 230 10.25 -1.20 -19.56
CA PRO A 230 11.07 -0.30 -20.36
C PRO A 230 10.27 0.89 -20.92
N ASP A 231 10.93 2.04 -21.06
CA ASP A 231 10.40 3.27 -21.67
C ASP A 231 9.07 3.78 -21.06
N SER A 232 8.84 3.54 -19.76
CA SER A 232 7.57 3.82 -19.11
C SER A 232 7.57 4.97 -18.08
N LEU A 233 8.70 5.66 -17.89
CA LEU A 233 8.85 6.71 -16.87
C LEU A 233 7.81 7.84 -16.98
N SER A 234 7.37 8.17 -18.19
CA SER A 234 6.38 9.23 -18.40
C SER A 234 4.93 8.78 -18.20
N ARG A 235 4.67 7.47 -18.04
CA ARG A 235 3.31 6.94 -18.02
C ARG A 235 2.57 7.27 -16.73
N TYR A 236 3.29 7.20 -15.62
CA TYR A 236 2.74 7.49 -14.29
C TYR A 236 3.84 7.99 -13.38
N ASN A 237 3.70 9.21 -12.86
CA ASN A 237 4.72 9.82 -12.00
C ASN A 237 4.10 10.76 -10.96
N GLY A 238 4.89 11.03 -9.91
CA GLY A 238 4.58 12.05 -8.91
C GLY A 238 5.57 13.20 -9.03
N ARG A 239 5.09 14.41 -8.76
CA ARG A 239 5.92 15.61 -8.71
C ARG A 239 5.49 16.56 -7.59
N ILE A 240 6.37 17.45 -7.20
CA ILE A 240 6.09 18.56 -6.29
C ILE A 240 6.02 19.84 -7.13
N GLY A 241 4.88 20.53 -7.09
CA GLY A 241 4.67 21.87 -7.65
C GLY A 241 4.71 22.93 -6.55
N SER A 242 4.63 24.21 -6.94
CA SER A 242 4.51 25.31 -5.99
C SER A 242 3.19 25.30 -5.21
N ASP A 243 2.21 24.57 -5.70
CA ASP A 243 0.84 24.45 -5.16
C ASP A 243 0.59 23.08 -4.46
N GLY A 244 1.58 22.18 -4.42
CA GLY A 244 1.49 20.91 -3.71
C GLY A 244 2.08 19.72 -4.44
N PHE A 245 1.69 18.52 -3.96
CA PHE A 245 2.01 17.26 -4.60
C PHE A 245 1.00 16.97 -5.70
N HIS A 246 1.49 16.42 -6.82
CA HIS A 246 0.67 16.01 -7.95
C HIS A 246 1.03 14.58 -8.36
N PHE A 247 0.01 13.84 -8.79
CA PHE A 247 0.18 12.61 -9.55
C PHE A 247 -0.30 12.85 -10.97
N ASP A 248 0.59 12.60 -11.93
CA ASP A 248 0.32 12.75 -13.34
C ASP A 248 0.32 11.37 -14.01
N SER A 249 -0.59 11.14 -14.96
CA SER A 249 -0.62 9.93 -15.77
C SER A 249 -0.91 10.26 -17.23
N THR A 250 -0.41 9.41 -18.11
CA THR A 250 -0.72 9.48 -19.54
C THR A 250 -1.76 8.40 -19.90
N LYS A 251 -2.29 8.43 -21.14
CA LYS A 251 -3.20 7.40 -21.61
C LYS A 251 -2.55 6.00 -21.65
N GLU A 252 -1.25 5.96 -21.90
CA GLU A 252 -0.44 4.74 -21.92
C GLU A 252 -0.30 4.10 -20.54
N ALA A 253 -0.57 4.83 -19.44
CA ALA A 253 -0.62 4.25 -18.11
C ALA A 253 -1.71 3.19 -17.97
N LEU A 254 -2.80 3.28 -18.76
CA LEU A 254 -3.91 2.33 -18.73
C LEU A 254 -3.54 0.93 -19.24
N SER A 255 -2.52 0.81 -20.10
CA SER A 255 -2.03 -0.47 -20.63
C SER A 255 -0.76 -0.97 -19.97
N ALA A 256 -0.15 -0.18 -19.10
CA ALA A 256 1.16 -0.50 -18.53
C ALA A 256 1.17 -1.81 -17.72
N ALA A 257 0.09 -2.11 -16.99
CA ALA A 257 -0.04 -3.38 -16.28
C ALA A 257 -0.13 -4.55 -17.26
N ASP A 258 -0.94 -4.43 -18.33
CA ASP A 258 -1.08 -5.46 -19.36
C ASP A 258 0.26 -5.75 -20.07
N GLU A 259 1.06 -4.71 -20.31
CA GLU A 259 2.39 -4.83 -20.92
C GLU A 259 3.42 -5.48 -19.99
N ALA A 260 3.25 -5.37 -18.66
CA ALA A 260 4.13 -6.00 -17.68
C ALA A 260 3.76 -7.48 -17.41
N LEU A 261 2.49 -7.86 -17.59
CA LEU A 261 1.99 -9.20 -17.27
C LEU A 261 2.73 -10.35 -17.97
N PRO A 262 3.14 -10.29 -19.25
CA PRO A 262 3.93 -11.36 -19.87
C PRO A 262 5.18 -11.71 -19.08
N THR A 263 5.94 -10.72 -18.60
CA THR A 263 7.13 -10.95 -17.77
C THR A 263 6.78 -11.62 -16.44
N VAL A 264 5.66 -11.25 -15.83
CA VAL A 264 5.18 -11.88 -14.60
C VAL A 264 4.80 -13.35 -14.84
N LEU A 265 4.09 -13.63 -15.94
CA LEU A 265 3.69 -15.00 -16.30
C LEU A 265 4.91 -15.89 -16.63
N ASP A 266 5.89 -15.35 -17.32
CA ASP A 266 7.16 -16.06 -17.61
C ASP A 266 7.90 -16.38 -16.30
N TRP A 267 7.95 -15.47 -15.33
CA TRP A 267 8.53 -15.70 -14.02
C TRP A 267 7.75 -16.75 -13.20
N ILE A 268 6.41 -16.70 -13.21
CA ILE A 268 5.58 -17.73 -12.56
C ILE A 268 5.89 -19.09 -13.18
N GLY A 269 6.02 -19.16 -14.51
CA GLY A 269 6.28 -20.37 -15.26
C GLY A 269 5.05 -21.25 -15.51
N PRO A 270 5.07 -22.09 -16.55
CA PRO A 270 3.87 -22.76 -17.08
C PRO A 270 3.31 -23.89 -16.17
N HIS A 271 4.04 -24.31 -15.16
CA HIS A 271 3.66 -25.46 -14.31
C HIS A 271 3.37 -25.06 -12.85
N ARG A 272 3.25 -23.76 -12.56
CA ARG A 272 2.98 -23.25 -11.21
C ARG A 272 1.59 -22.65 -11.16
N ALA A 273 0.73 -23.21 -10.33
CA ALA A 273 -0.61 -22.70 -10.11
C ALA A 273 -0.58 -21.39 -9.31
N VAL A 274 -1.55 -20.54 -9.57
CA VAL A 274 -1.96 -19.41 -8.72
C VAL A 274 -3.46 -19.57 -8.54
N ASP A 275 -3.90 -19.84 -7.32
CA ASP A 275 -5.30 -20.13 -7.01
C ASP A 275 -5.99 -18.98 -6.27
N TRP A 276 -5.24 -17.97 -5.83
CA TRP A 276 -5.74 -16.71 -5.27
C TRP A 276 -4.71 -15.60 -5.44
N ALA A 277 -5.16 -14.33 -5.40
CA ALA A 277 -4.26 -13.20 -5.53
C ALA A 277 -4.63 -12.02 -4.63
N ALA A 278 -3.62 -11.46 -3.95
CA ALA A 278 -3.66 -10.12 -3.35
C ALA A 278 -3.12 -9.11 -4.37
N ILE A 279 -4.00 -8.58 -5.20
CA ILE A 279 -3.67 -7.62 -6.25
C ILE A 279 -3.80 -6.21 -5.70
N HIS A 280 -2.80 -5.36 -5.94
CA HIS A 280 -2.90 -3.93 -5.66
C HIS A 280 -4.15 -3.32 -6.31
N PRO A 281 -5.10 -2.77 -5.53
CA PRO A 281 -6.35 -2.26 -6.04
C PRO A 281 -6.19 -0.84 -6.62
N GLY A 282 -5.35 -0.70 -7.65
CA GLY A 282 -5.07 0.57 -8.31
C GLY A 282 -6.26 1.10 -9.12
N SER A 283 -7.05 0.19 -9.67
CA SER A 283 -8.34 0.45 -10.35
C SER A 283 -9.07 -0.88 -10.54
N PRO A 284 -10.39 -0.87 -10.86
CA PRO A 284 -11.12 -2.10 -11.20
C PRO A 284 -10.46 -2.85 -12.35
N ARG A 285 -9.97 -2.13 -13.37
CA ARG A 285 -9.32 -2.71 -14.54
C ARG A 285 -8.04 -3.46 -14.16
N ILE A 286 -7.18 -2.89 -13.31
CA ILE A 286 -5.95 -3.56 -12.85
C ILE A 286 -6.28 -4.89 -12.18
N ILE A 287 -7.30 -4.93 -11.31
CA ILE A 287 -7.73 -6.17 -10.65
C ILE A 287 -8.20 -7.18 -11.69
N THR A 288 -9.13 -6.78 -12.56
CA THR A 288 -9.77 -7.69 -13.53
C THR A 288 -8.76 -8.23 -14.57
N ASP A 289 -7.90 -7.37 -15.11
CA ASP A 289 -6.95 -7.79 -16.15
C ASP A 289 -5.84 -8.67 -15.58
N THR A 290 -5.36 -8.37 -14.37
CA THR A 290 -4.40 -9.24 -13.65
C THR A 290 -5.03 -10.60 -13.28
N ALA A 291 -6.25 -10.60 -12.74
CA ALA A 291 -6.99 -11.83 -12.42
C ALA A 291 -7.18 -12.71 -13.67
N ARG A 292 -7.61 -12.12 -14.78
CA ARG A 292 -7.77 -12.81 -16.05
C ARG A 292 -6.47 -13.44 -16.55
N ALA A 293 -5.35 -12.71 -16.44
CA ALA A 293 -4.04 -13.21 -16.86
C ALA A 293 -3.59 -14.44 -16.04
N PHE A 294 -3.99 -14.52 -14.78
CA PHE A 294 -3.71 -15.68 -13.91
C PHE A 294 -4.77 -16.78 -13.98
N GLY A 295 -5.87 -16.57 -14.73
CA GLY A 295 -7.00 -17.53 -14.80
C GLY A 295 -7.86 -17.55 -13.55
N LEU A 296 -7.85 -16.48 -12.75
CA LEU A 296 -8.59 -16.32 -11.50
C LEU A 296 -10.00 -15.75 -11.74
N ASP A 297 -10.92 -16.12 -10.87
CA ASP A 297 -12.28 -15.55 -10.84
C ASP A 297 -12.43 -14.42 -9.80
N ASP A 298 -13.67 -13.91 -9.67
CA ASP A 298 -13.98 -12.82 -8.74
C ASP A 298 -13.82 -13.25 -7.27
N HIS A 299 -14.01 -14.53 -6.95
CA HIS A 299 -13.83 -15.06 -5.59
C HIS A 299 -12.36 -15.04 -5.20
N ASP A 300 -11.46 -15.40 -6.10
CA ASP A 300 -10.03 -15.49 -5.86
C ASP A 300 -9.36 -14.13 -5.62
N THR A 301 -10.01 -13.05 -6.09
CA THR A 301 -9.54 -11.67 -5.97
C THR A 301 -10.46 -10.76 -5.14
N ARG A 302 -11.48 -11.36 -4.46
CA ARG A 302 -12.53 -10.65 -3.71
C ARG A 302 -12.02 -9.62 -2.72
N HIS A 303 -10.89 -9.89 -2.07
CA HIS A 303 -10.30 -9.00 -1.07
C HIS A 303 -9.68 -7.74 -1.69
N SER A 304 -9.13 -7.84 -2.90
CA SER A 304 -8.64 -6.69 -3.68
C SER A 304 -9.80 -5.78 -4.09
N THR A 305 -10.88 -6.39 -4.63
CA THR A 305 -12.10 -5.68 -5.02
C THR A 305 -12.78 -5.01 -3.81
N ALA A 306 -12.91 -5.72 -2.68
CA ALA A 306 -13.49 -5.17 -1.47
C ALA A 306 -12.65 -4.03 -0.86
N THR A 307 -11.34 -4.11 -0.94
CA THR A 307 -10.44 -3.03 -0.49
C THR A 307 -10.65 -1.78 -1.34
N LEU A 308 -10.69 -1.91 -2.67
CA LEU A 308 -10.95 -0.78 -3.57
C LEU A 308 -12.33 -0.16 -3.30
N ALA A 309 -13.37 -0.98 -3.21
CA ALA A 309 -14.74 -0.50 -3.03
C ALA A 309 -14.93 0.29 -1.73
N HIS A 310 -14.37 -0.16 -0.62
CA HIS A 310 -14.67 0.39 0.69
C HIS A 310 -13.60 1.34 1.24
N GLU A 311 -12.38 1.29 0.70
CA GLU A 311 -11.25 2.02 1.26
C GLU A 311 -10.47 2.81 0.18
N GLY A 312 -10.74 2.58 -1.12
CA GLY A 312 -10.04 3.18 -2.24
C GLY A 312 -8.63 2.60 -2.45
N ASN A 313 -7.83 3.30 -3.24
CA ASN A 313 -6.41 2.98 -3.43
C ASN A 313 -5.60 3.54 -2.24
N LEU A 314 -5.01 2.66 -1.46
CA LEU A 314 -4.23 2.98 -0.26
C LEU A 314 -2.72 3.11 -0.54
N GLY A 315 -2.32 3.32 -1.80
CA GLY A 315 -0.91 3.42 -2.17
C GLY A 315 -0.11 2.18 -1.78
N GLY A 316 1.07 2.39 -1.20
CA GLY A 316 1.96 1.32 -0.76
C GLY A 316 1.40 0.42 0.37
N VAL A 317 0.31 0.83 1.03
CA VAL A 317 -0.35 0.03 2.08
C VAL A 317 -1.30 -1.02 1.49
N SER A 318 -1.75 -0.82 0.26
CA SER A 318 -2.86 -1.58 -0.34
C SER A 318 -2.70 -3.09 -0.27
N THR A 319 -1.57 -3.65 -0.68
CA THR A 319 -1.35 -5.10 -0.69
C THR A 319 -1.29 -5.70 0.71
N LEU A 320 -0.74 -4.97 1.68
CA LEU A 320 -0.78 -5.37 3.09
C LEU A 320 -2.23 -5.40 3.60
N ARG A 321 -3.06 -4.44 3.21
CA ARG A 321 -4.48 -4.41 3.57
C ARG A 321 -5.25 -5.58 2.93
N VAL A 322 -4.99 -5.89 1.67
CA VAL A 322 -5.59 -7.05 1.00
C VAL A 322 -5.18 -8.34 1.70
N LEU A 323 -3.91 -8.51 2.07
CA LEU A 323 -3.44 -9.65 2.87
C LEU A 323 -4.12 -9.71 4.24
N GLU A 324 -4.32 -8.58 4.94
CA GLU A 324 -5.06 -8.58 6.20
C GLU A 324 -6.50 -9.11 6.03
N ARG A 325 -7.17 -8.73 4.94
CA ARG A 325 -8.51 -9.27 4.60
C ARG A 325 -8.45 -10.76 4.27
N THR A 326 -7.43 -11.22 3.55
CA THR A 326 -7.21 -12.65 3.27
C THR A 326 -7.08 -13.47 4.57
N HIS A 327 -6.48 -12.92 5.63
CA HIS A 327 -6.44 -13.58 6.93
C HIS A 327 -7.81 -13.69 7.64
N THR A 328 -8.83 -12.93 7.23
CA THR A 328 -10.19 -13.05 7.80
C THR A 328 -11.03 -14.12 7.11
N ASP A 329 -10.70 -14.44 5.88
CA ASP A 329 -11.34 -15.48 5.07
C ASP A 329 -10.25 -16.16 4.22
N PRO A 330 -9.42 -17.02 4.89
CA PRO A 330 -8.19 -17.53 4.30
C PRO A 330 -8.43 -18.67 3.32
N PRO A 331 -7.55 -18.85 2.31
CA PRO A 331 -7.51 -20.06 1.52
C PRO A 331 -7.10 -21.28 2.37
N GLU A 332 -7.29 -22.47 1.84
CA GLU A 332 -6.83 -23.69 2.50
C GLU A 332 -5.30 -23.74 2.60
N THR A 333 -4.79 -24.46 3.60
CA THR A 333 -3.34 -24.67 3.76
C THR A 333 -2.72 -25.34 2.54
N GLY A 334 -1.61 -24.77 2.07
CA GLY A 334 -0.90 -25.24 0.89
C GLY A 334 -1.39 -24.64 -0.42
N THR A 335 -2.51 -23.90 -0.42
CA THR A 335 -3.03 -23.22 -1.62
C THR A 335 -2.03 -22.18 -2.13
N PRO A 336 -1.57 -22.29 -3.39
CA PRO A 336 -0.63 -21.34 -3.97
C PRO A 336 -1.31 -19.99 -4.27
N GLY A 337 -0.58 -18.90 -4.03
CA GLY A 337 -1.07 -17.57 -4.25
C GLY A 337 0.01 -16.57 -4.60
N ILE A 338 -0.42 -15.38 -4.99
CA ILE A 338 0.46 -14.26 -5.37
C ILE A 338 0.03 -12.98 -4.69
N VAL A 339 1.03 -12.20 -4.25
CA VAL A 339 0.87 -10.80 -3.86
C VAL A 339 1.53 -9.96 -4.94
N ILE A 340 0.80 -9.07 -5.60
CA ILE A 340 1.32 -8.28 -6.71
C ILE A 340 0.88 -6.82 -6.62
N ALA A 341 1.84 -5.92 -6.83
CA ALA A 341 1.61 -4.48 -6.89
C ALA A 341 2.22 -3.85 -8.13
N TYR A 342 1.58 -2.78 -8.56
CA TYR A 342 2.06 -1.91 -9.63
C TYR A 342 2.27 -0.50 -9.08
N GLY A 343 3.34 0.16 -9.54
CA GLY A 343 3.70 1.49 -9.10
C GLY A 343 4.22 2.37 -10.23
N PRO A 344 4.49 3.65 -9.94
CA PRO A 344 5.12 4.56 -10.90
C PRO A 344 6.44 4.02 -11.44
N GLY A 345 6.77 4.40 -12.68
CA GLY A 345 8.05 4.07 -13.24
C GLY A 345 8.08 3.29 -14.56
N PHE A 346 7.20 2.45 -15.06
CA PHE A 346 6.18 1.70 -14.37
C PHE A 346 6.78 0.46 -13.71
N THR A 347 6.55 0.26 -12.44
CA THR A 347 7.14 -0.86 -11.70
C THR A 347 6.11 -1.93 -11.37
N THR A 348 6.57 -3.19 -11.36
CA THR A 348 5.82 -4.34 -10.84
C THR A 348 6.64 -4.99 -9.75
N ALA A 349 6.02 -5.26 -8.60
CA ALA A 349 6.61 -6.03 -7.51
C ALA A 349 5.67 -7.19 -7.16
N ALA A 350 6.20 -8.40 -7.07
CA ALA A 350 5.40 -9.58 -6.76
C ALA A 350 6.13 -10.58 -5.85
N LEU A 351 5.35 -11.28 -5.04
CA LEU A 351 5.77 -12.45 -4.28
C LEU A 351 4.79 -13.57 -4.55
N ARG A 352 5.28 -14.78 -4.80
CA ARG A 352 4.45 -15.98 -4.83
C ARG A 352 4.78 -16.88 -3.65
N GLY A 353 3.83 -17.67 -3.24
CA GLY A 353 3.99 -18.54 -2.09
C GLY A 353 2.78 -19.42 -1.89
N THR A 354 2.68 -19.99 -0.70
CA THR A 354 1.54 -20.82 -0.30
C THR A 354 0.94 -20.32 1.00
N TRP A 355 -0.35 -20.52 1.15
CA TRP A 355 -1.00 -20.24 2.43
C TRP A 355 -0.60 -21.29 3.47
N HIS A 356 -0.23 -20.83 4.65
CA HIS A 356 0.11 -21.67 5.79
C HIS A 356 -0.92 -21.42 6.90
N ALA A 357 -1.67 -22.43 7.31
CA ALA A 357 -2.45 -22.38 8.54
C ALA A 357 -1.55 -22.67 9.74
N ALA A 358 -1.92 -22.21 10.92
CA ALA A 358 -1.17 -22.42 12.15
C ALA A 358 -1.13 -23.91 12.56
#